data_ded110658af7777e8175b3d188ad7e30
#
_entry.id   ded110658af7777e8175b3d188ad7e30
#
_cell.length_a   1.000
_cell.length_b   1.000
_cell.length_c   1.000
_cell.angle_alpha   90.00
_cell.angle_beta   90.00
_cell.angle_gamma   90.00
#
_symmetry.space_group_name_H-M   'P 1'
#
loop_
_entity.id
_entity.type
_entity.pdbx_description
1 polymer ?
#
loop_
_entity_poly.entity_id
_entity_poly.type
_entity_poly.pdbx_seq_one_letter_code
_entity_poly.pdbx_strand_id
1 'polypeptide(L)'
;MSNVIQTLWIGDTLSSMELLSLNSFVKNGMEIHLYCYEDIKNVPQGVVIKDGRDILPKEDIFAYQVGPGKGSYSAFSNYFRYKLLYEKGGWWVDTDMVCLQPWDF
;
A
#
# COMPACT_ATOMS: atom_id res chain seq x y z
N MET A 1 17.38 10.62 1.67
CA MET A 1 16.26 9.87 2.28
C MET A 1 14.98 10.27 1.59
N SER A 2 14.14 9.29 1.30
CA SER A 2 12.88 9.52 0.62
C SER A 2 11.77 9.88 1.61
N ASN A 3 10.96 10.89 1.28
CA ASN A 3 9.80 11.28 2.08
C ASN A 3 8.50 10.74 1.47
N VAL A 4 8.61 9.69 0.65
CA VAL A 4 7.49 9.07 -0.01
C VAL A 4 6.75 8.14 0.95
N ILE A 5 5.43 8.25 0.99
CA ILE A 5 4.56 7.34 1.72
C ILE A 5 4.22 6.19 0.77
N GLN A 6 4.30 4.96 1.26
CA GLN A 6 4.14 3.77 0.43
C GLN A 6 3.20 2.78 1.08
N THR A 7 2.37 2.14 0.27
CA THR A 7 1.45 1.11 0.74
C THR A 7 1.21 0.11 -0.38
N LEU A 8 0.48 -0.96 -0.06
CA LEU A 8 0.18 -2.06 -0.97
C LEU A 8 -1.31 -2.39 -0.90
N TRP A 9 -1.91 -2.67 -2.05
CA TRP A 9 -3.25 -3.22 -2.10
C TRP A 9 -3.28 -4.41 -3.04
N ILE A 10 -3.88 -5.51 -2.59
CA ILE A 10 -4.07 -6.71 -3.40
C ILE A 10 -5.55 -6.81 -3.69
N GLY A 11 -5.90 -6.70 -4.98
CA GLY A 11 -7.25 -6.67 -5.46
C GLY A 11 -7.41 -5.63 -6.56
N ASP A 12 -8.60 -5.56 -7.15
CA ASP A 12 -8.87 -4.65 -8.27
C ASP A 12 -9.79 -3.49 -7.89
N THR A 13 -10.19 -3.39 -6.63
CA THR A 13 -11.11 -2.35 -6.17
C THR A 13 -10.78 -1.98 -4.73
N LEU A 14 -10.77 -0.68 -4.44
CA LEU A 14 -10.57 -0.16 -3.09
C LEU A 14 -11.92 0.05 -2.41
N SER A 15 -12.02 -0.32 -1.12
CA SER A 15 -13.21 -0.05 -0.34
C SER A 15 -13.18 1.38 0.21
N SER A 16 -14.27 1.78 0.90
CA SER A 16 -14.39 3.12 1.46
C SER A 16 -13.25 3.46 2.41
N MET A 17 -12.77 2.48 3.19
CA MET A 17 -11.68 2.71 4.14
C MET A 17 -10.37 3.03 3.42
N GLU A 18 -10.02 2.27 2.37
CA GLU A 18 -8.80 2.53 1.61
C GLU A 18 -8.89 3.85 0.86
N LEU A 19 -10.06 4.18 0.31
CA LEU A 19 -10.26 5.47 -0.35
C LEU A 19 -10.08 6.61 0.63
N LEU A 20 -10.63 6.51 1.82
CA LEU A 20 -10.46 7.53 2.87
C LEU A 20 -9.00 7.68 3.24
N SER A 21 -8.30 6.58 3.47
CA SER A 21 -6.89 6.58 3.82
C SER A 21 -6.05 7.28 2.76
N LEU A 22 -6.15 6.83 1.51
CA LEU A 22 -5.34 7.38 0.41
C LEU A 22 -5.66 8.87 0.19
N ASN A 23 -6.94 9.23 0.17
CA ASN A 23 -7.32 10.62 -0.01
C ASN A 23 -6.81 11.52 1.10
N SER A 24 -6.72 11.03 2.34
CA SER A 24 -6.24 11.82 3.45
C SER A 24 -4.77 12.23 3.25
N PHE A 25 -3.94 11.34 2.71
CA PHE A 25 -2.54 11.66 2.43
C PHE A 25 -2.43 12.64 1.26
N VAL A 26 -3.19 12.43 0.20
CA VAL A 26 -3.18 13.34 -0.95
C VAL A 26 -3.65 14.72 -0.54
N LYS A 27 -4.72 14.82 0.25
CA LYS A 27 -5.29 16.08 0.71
C LYS A 27 -4.29 16.87 1.56
N ASN A 28 -3.43 16.19 2.29
CA ASN A 28 -2.41 16.84 3.11
C ASN A 28 -1.10 17.06 2.36
N GLY A 29 -1.09 16.94 1.04
CA GLY A 29 0.06 17.25 0.22
C GLY A 29 1.18 16.21 0.27
N MET A 30 0.89 15.01 0.77
CA MET A 30 1.88 13.94 0.85
C MET A 30 1.95 13.19 -0.47
N GLU A 31 3.17 12.83 -0.88
CA GLU A 31 3.34 11.94 -2.03
C GLU A 31 3.10 10.50 -1.57
N ILE A 32 2.10 9.84 -2.15
CA ILE A 32 1.77 8.47 -1.77
C ILE A 32 1.82 7.56 -2.98
N HIS A 33 2.55 6.46 -2.84
CA HIS A 33 2.70 5.42 -3.85
C HIS A 33 1.91 4.19 -3.42
N LEU A 34 1.01 3.75 -4.28
CA LEU A 34 0.22 2.55 -4.06
C LEU A 34 0.75 1.45 -4.97
N TYR A 35 1.37 0.44 -4.37
CA TYR A 35 1.81 -0.75 -5.08
C TYR A 35 0.63 -1.68 -5.27
N CYS A 36 0.49 -2.24 -6.46
CA CYS A 36 -0.60 -3.15 -6.78
C CYS A 36 -0.15 -4.15 -7.83
N TYR A 37 -0.92 -5.22 -7.99
CA TYR A 37 -0.66 -6.29 -8.95
C TYR A 37 -1.73 -6.37 -10.03
N GLU A 38 -2.80 -5.58 -9.90
CA GLU A 38 -3.91 -5.54 -10.84
C GLU A 38 -4.29 -4.10 -11.11
N ASP A 39 -5.01 -3.86 -12.20
CA ASP A 39 -5.56 -2.54 -12.47
C ASP A 39 -6.67 -2.24 -11.47
N ILE A 40 -6.43 -1.28 -10.59
CA ILE A 40 -7.42 -0.87 -9.60
C ILE A 40 -8.34 0.15 -10.24
N LYS A 41 -9.65 -0.10 -10.17
CA LYS A 41 -10.64 0.65 -10.92
C LYS A 41 -10.95 2.02 -10.33
N ASN A 42 -10.71 2.22 -9.03
CA ASN A 42 -11.18 3.41 -8.33
C ASN A 42 -10.07 4.10 -7.53
N VAL A 43 -8.87 4.21 -8.10
CA VAL A 43 -7.76 4.89 -7.44
C VAL A 43 -8.04 6.39 -7.37
N PRO A 44 -7.91 7.02 -6.19
CA PRO A 44 -8.10 8.47 -6.09
C PRO A 44 -7.07 9.24 -6.90
N GLN A 45 -7.48 10.40 -7.41
CA GLN A 45 -6.58 11.30 -8.11
C GLN A 45 -5.47 11.75 -7.15
N GLY A 46 -4.24 11.80 -7.66
CA GLY A 46 -3.08 12.22 -6.87
C GLY A 46 -2.28 11.04 -6.29
N VAL A 47 -2.85 9.85 -6.28
CA VAL A 47 -2.12 8.65 -5.85
C VAL A 47 -1.28 8.14 -7.02
N VAL A 48 0.01 7.89 -6.77
CA VAL A 48 0.91 7.34 -7.78
C VAL A 48 0.83 5.82 -7.75
N ILE A 49 0.50 5.21 -8.88
CA ILE A 49 0.40 3.75 -9.00
C ILE A 49 1.78 3.18 -9.30
N LYS A 50 2.16 2.15 -8.57
CA LYS A 50 3.40 1.41 -8.77
C LYS A 50 3.11 -0.07 -8.95
N ASP A 51 3.94 -0.73 -9.74
CA ASP A 51 3.80 -2.17 -9.97
C ASP A 51 4.45 -2.94 -8.83
N GLY A 52 3.67 -3.76 -8.15
CA GLY A 52 4.19 -4.60 -7.05
C GLY A 52 5.27 -5.57 -7.52
N ARG A 53 5.26 -5.94 -8.80
CA ARG A 53 6.27 -6.84 -9.37
C ARG A 53 7.67 -6.25 -9.33
N ASP A 54 7.80 -4.93 -9.20
CA ASP A 54 9.10 -4.28 -9.03
C ASP A 54 9.77 -4.68 -7.71
N ILE A 55 8.99 -5.12 -6.75
CA ILE A 55 9.49 -5.52 -5.42
C ILE A 55 9.46 -7.04 -5.28
N LEU A 56 8.31 -7.67 -5.53
CA LEU A 56 8.12 -9.11 -5.42
C LEU A 56 7.29 -9.61 -6.61
N PRO A 57 7.61 -10.80 -7.17
CA PRO A 57 6.80 -11.36 -8.24
C PRO A 57 5.37 -11.64 -7.78
N LYS A 58 4.42 -11.59 -8.71
CA LYS A 58 3.03 -11.89 -8.41
C LYS A 58 2.85 -13.31 -7.86
N GLU A 59 3.68 -14.25 -8.34
CA GLU A 59 3.64 -15.64 -7.93
C GLU A 59 3.94 -15.81 -6.44
N ASP A 60 4.60 -14.83 -5.82
CA ASP A 60 4.92 -14.87 -4.40
C ASP A 60 3.78 -14.42 -3.51
N ILE A 61 2.66 -13.96 -4.08
CA ILE A 61 1.50 -13.58 -3.28
C ILE A 61 0.93 -14.81 -2.60
N PHE A 62 0.78 -14.72 -1.29
CA PHE A 62 0.19 -15.80 -0.51
C PHE A 62 -0.75 -15.23 0.56
N ALA A 63 -1.72 -16.05 0.95
CA ALA A 63 -2.65 -15.75 2.01
C ALA A 63 -2.59 -16.87 3.04
N TYR A 64 -3.06 -16.62 4.25
CA TYR A 64 -3.16 -17.69 5.25
C TYR A 64 -4.11 -18.77 4.74
N GLN A 65 -3.67 -20.02 4.84
CA GLN A 65 -4.43 -21.16 4.37
C GLN A 65 -5.25 -21.83 5.48
N VAL A 66 -4.86 -21.64 6.74
CA VAL A 66 -5.52 -22.23 7.91
C VAL A 66 -5.53 -21.23 9.05
N GLY A 67 -6.44 -21.47 10.01
CA GLY A 67 -6.51 -20.67 11.22
C GLY A 67 -7.24 -19.36 11.07
N PRO A 68 -7.19 -18.49 12.08
CA PRO A 68 -7.97 -17.24 12.09
C PRO A 68 -7.61 -16.27 10.96
N GLY A 69 -6.42 -16.35 10.42
CA GLY A 69 -5.99 -15.47 9.33
C GLY A 69 -6.23 -16.02 7.94
N LYS A 70 -6.98 -17.11 7.79
CA LYS A 70 -7.18 -17.73 6.48
C LYS A 70 -7.77 -16.72 5.49
N GLY A 71 -7.16 -16.63 4.31
CA GLY A 71 -7.55 -15.69 3.26
C GLY A 71 -6.95 -14.31 3.40
N SER A 72 -6.24 -14.03 4.51
CA SER A 72 -5.61 -12.74 4.73
C SER A 72 -4.26 -12.64 4.00
N TYR A 73 -3.96 -11.47 3.45
CA TYR A 73 -2.68 -11.17 2.83
C TYR A 73 -1.71 -10.48 3.80
N SER A 74 -1.99 -10.44 5.09
CA SER A 74 -1.18 -9.66 6.03
C SER A 74 0.27 -10.16 6.12
N ALA A 75 0.50 -11.48 6.06
CA ALA A 75 1.86 -12.01 6.09
C ALA A 75 2.63 -11.63 4.82
N PHE A 76 2.00 -11.72 3.64
CA PHE A 76 2.62 -11.28 2.40
C PHE A 76 2.89 -9.79 2.44
N SER A 77 1.95 -8.99 2.94
CA SER A 77 2.11 -7.54 3.06
C SER A 77 3.29 -7.17 3.95
N ASN A 78 3.49 -7.89 5.06
CA ASN A 78 4.65 -7.67 5.93
C ASN A 78 5.96 -7.97 5.20
N TYR A 79 6.01 -9.06 4.46
CA TYR A 79 7.20 -9.42 3.69
C TYR A 79 7.47 -8.37 2.61
N PHE A 80 6.44 -7.95 1.90
CA PHE A 80 6.52 -6.91 0.87
C PHE A 80 7.06 -5.60 1.48
N ARG A 81 6.51 -5.20 2.63
CA ARG A 81 6.92 -3.99 3.33
C ARG A 81 8.41 -4.01 3.66
N TYR A 82 8.90 -5.10 4.23
CA TYR A 82 10.32 -5.20 4.59
C TYR A 82 11.21 -5.07 3.36
N LYS A 83 10.88 -5.77 2.30
CA LYS A 83 11.68 -5.73 1.08
C LYS A 83 11.63 -4.35 0.44
N LEU A 84 10.45 -3.75 0.34
CA LEU A 84 10.29 -2.42 -0.24
C LEU A 84 11.11 -1.38 0.52
N LEU A 85 11.01 -1.35 1.84
CA LEU A 85 11.73 -0.38 2.65
C LEU A 85 13.23 -0.60 2.61
N TYR A 86 13.66 -1.85 2.54
CA TYR A 86 15.09 -2.17 2.39
C TYR A 86 15.63 -1.65 1.06
N GLU A 87 14.90 -1.82 -0.04
CA GLU A 87 15.37 -1.47 -1.38
C GLU A 87 15.18 0.00 -1.73
N LYS A 88 14.06 0.59 -1.31
CA LYS A 88 13.67 1.93 -1.73
C LYS A 88 13.72 2.97 -0.62
N GLY A 89 13.69 2.54 0.65
CA GLY A 89 13.51 3.48 1.76
C GLY A 89 12.11 4.07 1.77
N GLY A 90 11.99 5.24 2.40
CA GLY A 90 10.70 5.92 2.52
C GLY A 90 9.92 5.45 3.73
N TRP A 91 8.61 5.64 3.70
CA TRP A 91 7.72 5.35 4.80
C TRP A 91 6.65 4.36 4.35
N TRP A 92 6.14 3.60 5.30
CA TRP A 92 5.07 2.64 5.04
C TRP A 92 3.85 3.01 5.88
N VAL A 93 2.67 2.91 5.27
CA VAL A 93 1.40 3.02 5.99
C VAL A 93 0.50 1.86 5.57
N ASP A 94 -0.36 1.45 6.49
CA ASP A 94 -1.43 0.53 6.16
C ASP A 94 -2.62 1.31 5.60
N THR A 95 -3.44 0.66 4.79
CA THR A 95 -4.55 1.34 4.11
C THR A 95 -5.72 1.67 5.03
N ASP A 96 -5.60 1.40 6.33
CA ASP A 96 -6.57 1.80 7.34
C ASP A 96 -6.09 3.02 8.16
N MET A 97 -4.94 3.60 7.82
CA MET A 97 -4.40 4.79 8.48
C MET A 97 -4.89 6.05 7.78
N VAL A 98 -5.26 7.07 8.56
CA VAL A 98 -5.74 8.34 8.04
C VAL A 98 -4.76 9.45 8.42
N CYS A 99 -4.40 10.27 7.43
CA CYS A 99 -3.51 11.40 7.64
C CYS A 99 -4.35 12.63 8.05
N LEU A 100 -4.17 13.10 9.27
CA LEU A 100 -4.95 14.23 9.79
C LEU A 100 -4.27 15.57 9.54
N GLN A 101 -2.97 15.57 9.33
CA GLN A 101 -2.19 16.78 9.03
C GLN A 101 -0.92 16.36 8.31
N PRO A 102 -0.25 17.28 7.58
CA PRO A 102 0.99 16.95 6.90
C PRO A 102 2.05 16.46 7.89
N TRP A 103 2.80 15.45 7.49
CA TRP A 103 3.88 14.91 8.32
C TRP A 103 5.09 15.81 8.22
N ASP A 104 5.76 15.97 9.35
CA ASP A 104 7.03 16.70 9.43
C ASP A 104 8.16 15.68 9.46
N PHE A 105 8.81 15.58 8.33
CA PHE A 105 9.92 14.61 8.21
C PHE A 105 11.21 15.22 8.75
#